data_80397a8bd97b10b056c26645a9cbfecc
#
_entry.id   80397a8bd97b10b056c26645a9cbfecc
#
_cell.length_a   1.000
_cell.length_b   1.000
_cell.length_c   1.000
_cell.angle_alpha   90.00
_cell.angle_beta   90.00
_cell.angle_gamma   90.00
#
_symmetry.space_group_name_H-M   'P 1'
#
loop_
_entity.id
_entity.type
_entity.pdbx_description
1 polymer ?
#
loop_
_entity_poly.entity_id
_entity_poly.type
_entity_poly.pdbx_seq_one_letter_code
_entity_poly.pdbx_strand_id
1 'polypeptide(L)'
;MLDYQIIYNLFYPQQTRRRYILEQHSRRVAEFASSINISKNLGLDHSVVEAAAMLHDIGIFLVFAPAIDCWGTQGYMRHGVLGADLLRRHNFPEEIARVAERHTGTGITNRDIIAAGLPMPHSDRCLMPQSTLERLICYADKFFSKSDYLDRKPLDRVIRSIARFGQDSLDRFYSLHAEFSID
;
A
#
# COMPACT_ATOMS: atom_id res chain seq x y z
N MET A 1 20.58 3.01 7.16
CA MET A 1 19.14 3.01 7.53
C MET A 1 18.44 4.01 6.62
N LEU A 2 17.39 3.60 5.94
CA LEU A 2 16.57 4.48 5.10
C LEU A 2 15.77 5.42 5.99
N ASP A 3 16.08 6.72 5.93
CA ASP A 3 15.35 7.72 6.71
C ASP A 3 14.11 8.18 5.94
N TYR A 4 13.00 7.46 6.12
CA TYR A 4 11.71 7.81 5.52
C TYR A 4 11.10 9.10 6.12
N GLN A 5 11.58 9.57 7.28
CA GLN A 5 11.10 10.81 7.90
C GLN A 5 11.40 12.04 7.04
N ILE A 6 12.46 12.00 6.23
CA ILE A 6 12.80 13.10 5.31
C ILE A 6 11.61 13.39 4.38
N ILE A 7 11.04 12.35 3.74
CA ILE A 7 9.93 12.49 2.81
C ILE A 7 8.64 12.92 3.53
N TYR A 8 8.39 12.37 4.73
CA TYR A 8 7.27 12.80 5.56
C TYR A 8 7.35 14.29 5.90
N ASN A 9 8.52 14.77 6.32
CA ASN A 9 8.70 16.17 6.70
C ASN A 9 8.57 17.14 5.51
N LEU A 10 8.91 16.69 4.30
CA LEU A 10 8.77 17.50 3.08
C LEU A 10 7.32 17.67 2.63
N PHE A 11 6.50 16.62 2.71
CA PHE A 11 5.18 16.59 2.07
C PHE A 11 4.00 16.53 3.04
N TYR A 12 4.26 16.18 4.30
CA TYR A 12 3.24 16.09 5.33
C TYR A 12 3.63 16.98 6.52
N PRO A 13 3.14 18.23 6.57
CA PRO A 13 3.42 19.12 7.69
C PRO A 13 3.06 18.46 9.03
N GLN A 14 3.89 18.69 10.04
CA GLN A 14 3.62 18.19 11.39
C GLN A 14 2.25 18.70 11.90
N GLN A 15 1.61 17.90 12.76
CA GLN A 15 0.32 18.22 13.38
C GLN A 15 -0.88 18.33 12.42
N THR A 16 -0.75 17.87 11.17
CA THR A 16 -1.91 17.74 10.27
C THR A 16 -2.63 16.41 10.46
N ARG A 17 -3.97 16.42 10.31
CA ARG A 17 -4.79 15.20 10.40
C ARG A 17 -4.36 14.17 9.36
N ARG A 18 -4.06 14.58 8.12
CA ARG A 18 -3.61 13.67 7.06
C ARG A 18 -2.28 12.99 7.41
N ARG A 19 -1.31 13.70 8.04
CA ARG A 19 -0.06 13.10 8.52
C ARG A 19 -0.33 12.05 9.58
N TYR A 20 -1.13 12.40 10.56
CA TYR A 20 -1.51 11.47 11.64
C TYR A 20 -2.15 10.19 11.09
N ILE A 21 -3.13 10.33 10.18
CA ILE A 21 -3.80 9.19 9.54
C ILE A 21 -2.78 8.30 8.79
N LEU A 22 -1.92 8.90 7.97
CA LEU A 22 -0.92 8.17 7.21
C LEU A 22 0.06 7.43 8.14
N GLU A 23 0.60 8.11 9.14
CA GLU A 23 1.55 7.50 10.08
C GLU A 23 0.92 6.35 10.87
N GLN A 24 -0.31 6.50 11.37
CA GLN A 24 -0.97 5.44 12.11
C GLN A 24 -1.27 4.22 11.23
N HIS A 25 -1.84 4.45 10.05
CA HIS A 25 -2.11 3.38 9.09
C HIS A 25 -0.82 2.64 8.71
N SER A 26 0.20 3.37 8.26
CA SER A 26 1.46 2.79 7.79
C SER A 26 2.22 2.05 8.90
N ARG A 27 2.17 2.54 10.13
CA ARG A 27 2.75 1.87 11.30
C ARG A 27 2.09 0.51 11.56
N ARG A 28 0.76 0.43 11.50
CA ARG A 28 0.04 -0.84 11.65
C ARG A 28 0.38 -1.84 10.55
N VAL A 29 0.50 -1.36 9.32
CA VAL A 29 0.97 -2.18 8.19
C VAL A 29 2.40 -2.68 8.45
N ALA A 30 3.31 -1.82 8.94
CA ALA A 30 4.69 -2.19 9.25
C ALA A 30 4.79 -3.23 10.36
N GLU A 31 4.06 -3.04 11.47
CA GLU A 31 3.99 -3.98 12.58
C GLU A 31 3.53 -5.37 12.12
N PHE A 32 2.45 -5.41 11.32
CA PHE A 32 1.91 -6.67 10.81
C PHE A 32 2.83 -7.32 9.78
N ALA A 33 3.37 -6.58 8.83
CA ALA A 33 4.33 -7.10 7.85
C ALA A 33 5.60 -7.65 8.54
N SER A 34 6.11 -6.96 9.57
CA SER A 34 7.26 -7.43 10.35
C SER A 34 6.95 -8.73 11.09
N SER A 35 5.76 -8.86 11.69
CA SER A 35 5.35 -10.10 12.35
C SER A 35 5.26 -11.28 11.37
N ILE A 36 4.76 -11.05 10.15
CA ILE A 36 4.73 -12.05 9.09
C ILE A 36 6.15 -12.42 8.65
N ASN A 37 7.02 -11.43 8.41
CA ASN A 37 8.41 -11.65 8.01
C ASN A 37 9.14 -12.58 8.99
N ILE A 38 8.95 -12.34 10.29
CA ILE A 38 9.55 -13.17 11.36
C ILE A 38 8.90 -14.57 11.37
N SER A 39 7.57 -14.65 11.46
CA SER A 39 6.85 -15.91 11.61
C SER A 39 7.03 -16.87 10.43
N LYS A 40 7.12 -16.32 9.22
CA LYS A 40 7.32 -17.09 7.98
C LYS A 40 8.79 -17.25 7.59
N ASN A 41 9.70 -16.65 8.36
CA ASN A 41 11.15 -16.66 8.09
C ASN A 41 11.48 -16.21 6.65
N LEU A 42 10.89 -15.07 6.22
CA LEU A 42 11.04 -14.60 4.83
C LEU A 42 12.44 -14.05 4.54
N GLY A 43 13.25 -13.78 5.56
CA GLY A 43 14.63 -13.30 5.43
C GLY A 43 14.76 -11.86 4.91
N LEU A 44 13.68 -11.06 4.95
CA LEU A 44 13.72 -9.65 4.55
C LEU A 44 14.36 -8.80 5.67
N ASP A 45 15.18 -7.82 5.27
CA ASP A 45 15.73 -6.86 6.23
C ASP A 45 14.61 -6.08 6.92
N HIS A 46 14.64 -6.00 8.25
CA HIS A 46 13.61 -5.35 9.05
C HIS A 46 13.45 -3.87 8.69
N SER A 47 14.56 -3.16 8.49
CA SER A 47 14.53 -1.73 8.17
C SER A 47 13.96 -1.46 6.78
N VAL A 48 14.14 -2.38 5.84
CA VAL A 48 13.55 -2.32 4.49
C VAL A 48 12.05 -2.58 4.55
N VAL A 49 11.60 -3.59 5.32
CA VAL A 49 10.16 -3.86 5.53
C VAL A 49 9.46 -2.67 6.16
N GLU A 50 10.07 -2.08 7.21
CA GLU A 50 9.54 -0.89 7.87
C GLU A 50 9.44 0.29 6.91
N ALA A 51 10.52 0.64 6.21
CA ALA A 51 10.54 1.76 5.28
C ALA A 51 9.53 1.57 4.14
N ALA A 52 9.42 0.35 3.58
CA ALA A 52 8.46 0.02 2.55
C ALA A 52 7.01 0.20 3.03
N ALA A 53 6.70 -0.29 4.23
CA ALA A 53 5.38 -0.14 4.82
C ALA A 53 5.08 1.32 5.16
N MET A 54 6.04 2.06 5.72
CA MET A 54 5.84 3.48 6.03
C MET A 54 5.61 4.33 4.77
N LEU A 55 6.18 3.95 3.63
CA LEU A 55 6.16 4.75 2.40
C LEU A 55 5.17 4.27 1.33
N HIS A 56 4.49 3.12 1.51
CA HIS A 56 3.61 2.56 0.47
C HIS A 56 2.52 3.54 0.00
N ASP A 57 2.01 4.33 0.91
CA ASP A 57 0.92 5.28 0.69
C ASP A 57 1.36 6.75 0.57
N ILE A 58 2.66 7.02 0.45
CA ILE A 58 3.21 8.38 0.51
C ILE A 58 2.59 9.36 -0.51
N GLY A 59 2.00 8.86 -1.58
CA GLY A 59 1.34 9.68 -2.62
C GLY A 59 -0.10 10.11 -2.32
N ILE A 60 -0.69 9.73 -1.18
CA ILE A 60 -2.13 10.01 -0.92
C ILE A 60 -2.45 11.51 -0.83
N PHE A 61 -1.52 12.38 -0.48
CA PHE A 61 -1.78 13.83 -0.43
C PHE A 61 -2.04 14.44 -1.82
N LEU A 62 -1.65 13.76 -2.89
CA LEU A 62 -1.84 14.19 -4.28
C LEU A 62 -3.23 13.85 -4.83
N VAL A 63 -3.99 13.01 -4.14
CA VAL A 63 -5.32 12.56 -4.59
C VAL A 63 -6.45 13.24 -3.83
N PHE A 64 -7.64 13.24 -4.43
CA PHE A 64 -8.85 13.76 -3.80
C PHE A 64 -9.48 12.67 -2.92
N ALA A 65 -9.32 12.79 -1.61
CA ALA A 65 -9.85 11.88 -0.60
C ALA A 65 -10.18 12.63 0.71
N PRO A 66 -11.26 13.44 0.74
CA PRO A 66 -11.59 14.31 1.87
C PRO A 66 -11.76 13.58 3.20
N ALA A 67 -12.24 12.32 3.17
CA ALA A 67 -12.42 11.50 4.37
C ALA A 67 -11.12 11.28 5.18
N ILE A 68 -9.97 11.37 4.52
CA ILE A 68 -8.64 11.24 5.11
C ILE A 68 -7.82 12.54 5.02
N ASP A 69 -8.51 13.68 4.89
CA ASP A 69 -7.92 15.02 4.83
C ASP A 69 -6.94 15.22 3.66
N CYS A 70 -7.19 14.57 2.52
CA CYS A 70 -6.41 14.71 1.30
C CYS A 70 -7.21 15.47 0.24
N TRP A 71 -6.67 16.61 -0.19
CA TRP A 71 -7.34 17.59 -1.06
C TRP A 71 -6.60 17.78 -2.40
N GLY A 72 -5.88 16.74 -2.83
CA GLY A 72 -5.22 16.74 -4.14
C GLY A 72 -6.21 16.67 -5.29
N THR A 73 -5.69 16.73 -6.51
CA THR A 73 -6.53 16.82 -7.74
C THR A 73 -6.63 15.49 -8.49
N GLN A 74 -5.86 14.49 -8.08
CA GLN A 74 -5.81 13.21 -8.78
C GLN A 74 -6.84 12.22 -8.24
N GLY A 75 -7.25 11.26 -9.06
CA GLY A 75 -8.13 10.16 -8.62
C GLY A 75 -7.43 9.25 -7.60
N TYR A 76 -8.18 8.78 -6.61
CA TYR A 76 -7.65 7.99 -5.48
C TYR A 76 -6.80 6.79 -5.92
N MET A 77 -7.22 6.06 -6.94
CA MET A 77 -6.51 4.86 -7.43
C MET A 77 -5.09 5.12 -7.92
N ARG A 78 -4.73 6.39 -8.15
CA ARG A 78 -3.39 6.79 -8.63
C ARG A 78 -2.37 6.99 -7.51
N HIS A 79 -2.77 6.96 -6.23
CA HIS A 79 -1.86 7.29 -5.12
C HIS A 79 -0.57 6.46 -5.11
N GLY A 80 -0.65 5.17 -5.45
CA GLY A 80 0.52 4.29 -5.51
C GLY A 80 1.53 4.71 -6.57
N VAL A 81 1.06 4.93 -7.80
CA VAL A 81 1.92 5.39 -8.92
C VAL A 81 2.52 6.76 -8.63
N LEU A 82 1.71 7.69 -8.12
CA LEU A 82 2.17 9.04 -7.75
C LEU A 82 3.20 9.00 -6.60
N GLY A 83 2.99 8.11 -5.62
CA GLY A 83 3.92 7.87 -4.52
C GLY A 83 5.26 7.32 -5.03
N ALA A 84 5.21 6.34 -5.93
CA ALA A 84 6.40 5.77 -6.54
C ALA A 84 7.21 6.81 -7.32
N ASP A 85 6.54 7.64 -8.12
CA ASP A 85 7.20 8.73 -8.87
C ASP A 85 7.81 9.78 -7.93
N LEU A 86 7.16 10.05 -6.78
CA LEU A 86 7.69 10.92 -5.75
C LEU A 86 8.97 10.34 -5.14
N LEU A 87 8.94 9.06 -4.76
CA LEU A 87 10.10 8.38 -4.17
C LEU A 87 11.28 8.33 -5.14
N ARG A 88 11.06 8.03 -6.41
CA ARG A 88 12.09 8.03 -7.46
C ARG A 88 12.73 9.41 -7.62
N ARG A 89 11.92 10.49 -7.64
CA ARG A 89 12.44 11.88 -7.72
C ARG A 89 13.27 12.28 -6.51
N HIS A 90 13.08 11.64 -5.37
CA HIS A 90 13.86 11.88 -4.15
C HIS A 90 14.93 10.81 -3.90
N ASN A 91 15.31 10.05 -4.93
CA ASN A 91 16.37 9.04 -4.90
C ASN A 91 16.19 7.94 -3.84
N PHE A 92 14.94 7.59 -3.52
CA PHE A 92 14.68 6.40 -2.71
C PHE A 92 14.97 5.14 -3.53
N PRO A 93 15.36 4.01 -2.88
CA PRO A 93 15.61 2.75 -3.55
C PRO A 93 14.41 2.31 -4.40
N GLU A 94 14.69 1.77 -5.57
CA GLU A 94 13.66 1.33 -6.51
C GLU A 94 12.75 0.25 -5.91
N GLU A 95 13.26 -0.61 -5.03
CA GLU A 95 12.44 -1.61 -4.34
C GLU A 95 11.34 -0.98 -3.49
N ILE A 96 11.63 0.15 -2.82
CA ILE A 96 10.63 0.91 -2.02
C ILE A 96 9.63 1.60 -2.95
N ALA A 97 10.11 2.21 -4.04
CA ALA A 97 9.23 2.84 -5.02
C ALA A 97 8.27 1.83 -5.65
N ARG A 98 8.73 0.60 -5.95
CA ARG A 98 7.88 -0.47 -6.48
C ARG A 98 6.82 -0.94 -5.49
N VAL A 99 7.12 -0.99 -4.21
CA VAL A 99 6.10 -1.28 -3.18
C VAL A 99 5.00 -0.25 -3.24
N ALA A 100 5.33 1.05 -3.25
CA ALA A 100 4.33 2.11 -3.38
C ALA A 100 3.51 1.97 -4.69
N GLU A 101 4.17 1.67 -5.81
CA GLU A 101 3.53 1.54 -7.12
C GLU A 101 2.52 0.39 -7.21
N ARG A 102 2.78 -0.72 -6.50
CA ARG A 102 2.13 -2.02 -6.75
C ARG A 102 1.27 -2.55 -5.60
N HIS A 103 1.15 -1.80 -4.48
CA HIS A 103 0.40 -2.27 -3.31
C HIS A 103 -1.12 -2.13 -3.46
N THR A 104 -1.61 -1.29 -4.40
CA THR A 104 -3.04 -0.97 -4.50
C THR A 104 -3.88 -2.20 -4.88
N GLY A 105 -4.97 -2.43 -4.15
CA GLY A 105 -5.78 -3.64 -4.32
C GLY A 105 -4.99 -4.91 -4.01
N THR A 106 -5.02 -5.88 -4.90
CA THR A 106 -4.19 -7.10 -4.92
C THR A 106 -3.22 -7.10 -6.09
N GLY A 107 -2.78 -5.88 -6.50
CA GLY A 107 -2.22 -5.57 -7.80
C GLY A 107 -3.32 -5.21 -8.79
N ILE A 108 -2.98 -4.42 -9.81
CA ILE A 108 -3.92 -3.92 -10.82
C ILE A 108 -3.38 -4.27 -12.20
N THR A 109 -4.19 -4.92 -13.01
CA THR A 109 -3.93 -5.16 -14.43
C THR A 109 -4.76 -4.22 -15.30
N ASN A 110 -4.39 -4.03 -16.56
CA ASN A 110 -5.23 -3.30 -17.51
C ASN A 110 -6.59 -3.98 -17.72
N ARG A 111 -6.66 -5.30 -17.56
CA ARG A 111 -7.92 -6.05 -17.57
C ARG A 111 -8.82 -5.64 -16.39
N ASP A 112 -8.25 -5.49 -15.19
CA ASP A 112 -9.02 -5.01 -14.01
C ASP A 112 -9.55 -3.59 -14.24
N ILE A 113 -8.75 -2.71 -14.86
CA ILE A 113 -9.16 -1.32 -15.17
C ILE A 113 -10.39 -1.34 -16.07
N ILE A 114 -10.40 -2.17 -17.12
CA ILE A 114 -11.51 -2.28 -18.05
C ILE A 114 -12.72 -2.97 -17.38
N ALA A 115 -12.51 -4.13 -16.77
CA ALA A 115 -13.60 -4.97 -16.27
C ALA A 115 -14.33 -4.35 -15.07
N ALA A 116 -13.60 -3.67 -14.18
CA ALA A 116 -14.17 -3.01 -13.00
C ALA A 116 -14.44 -1.51 -13.22
N GLY A 117 -14.16 -0.95 -14.41
CA GLY A 117 -14.32 0.48 -14.70
C GLY A 117 -13.51 1.36 -13.75
N LEU A 118 -12.29 0.94 -13.39
CA LEU A 118 -11.50 1.67 -12.42
C LEU A 118 -11.17 3.08 -12.94
N PRO A 119 -11.26 4.13 -12.12
CA PRO A 119 -11.04 5.51 -12.53
C PRO A 119 -9.52 5.82 -12.64
N MET A 120 -8.84 5.09 -13.49
CA MET A 120 -7.42 5.28 -13.80
C MET A 120 -7.14 4.94 -15.27
N PRO A 121 -6.15 5.61 -15.91
CA PRO A 121 -5.78 5.30 -17.27
C PRO A 121 -5.11 3.92 -17.34
N HIS A 122 -5.13 3.32 -18.54
CA HIS A 122 -4.26 2.18 -18.83
C HIS A 122 -2.82 2.55 -18.53
N SER A 123 -2.07 1.59 -18.04
CA SER A 123 -0.67 1.76 -17.67
C SER A 123 0.22 0.79 -18.45
N ASP A 124 1.33 1.32 -18.97
CA ASP A 124 2.42 0.49 -19.50
C ASP A 124 3.31 -0.05 -18.38
N ARG A 125 3.10 0.44 -17.14
CA ARG A 125 3.80 -0.06 -15.95
C ARG A 125 3.15 -1.32 -15.43
N CYS A 126 3.96 -2.25 -14.93
CA CYS A 126 3.46 -3.38 -14.17
C CYS A 126 3.03 -2.92 -12.77
N LEU A 127 1.72 -2.94 -12.50
CA LEU A 127 1.15 -2.59 -11.19
C LEU A 127 0.83 -3.85 -10.35
N MET A 128 1.41 -4.99 -10.73
CA MET A 128 1.31 -6.25 -9.99
C MET A 128 2.52 -6.41 -9.05
N PRO A 129 2.32 -6.75 -7.77
CA PRO A 129 3.42 -7.01 -6.85
C PRO A 129 4.19 -8.27 -7.29
N GLN A 130 5.53 -8.16 -7.42
CA GLN A 130 6.39 -9.19 -7.96
C GLN A 130 7.38 -9.75 -6.92
N SER A 131 8.07 -8.88 -6.18
CA SER A 131 9.00 -9.33 -5.14
C SER A 131 8.26 -9.79 -3.88
N THR A 132 8.94 -10.56 -3.02
CA THR A 132 8.39 -10.95 -1.71
C THR A 132 8.03 -9.73 -0.87
N LEU A 133 8.86 -8.67 -0.89
CA LEU A 133 8.58 -7.42 -0.19
C LEU A 133 7.32 -6.73 -0.72
N GLU A 134 7.17 -6.62 -2.05
CA GLU A 134 6.00 -6.02 -2.67
C GLU A 134 4.72 -6.79 -2.32
N ARG A 135 4.75 -8.12 -2.41
CA ARG A 135 3.61 -8.98 -2.06
C ARG A 135 3.25 -8.91 -0.58
N LEU A 136 4.27 -8.92 0.29
CA LEU A 136 4.08 -8.81 1.74
C LEU A 136 3.37 -7.52 2.14
N ILE A 137 3.85 -6.36 1.65
CA ILE A 137 3.24 -5.07 1.98
C ILE A 137 1.85 -4.95 1.33
N CYS A 138 1.69 -5.42 0.08
CA CYS A 138 0.39 -5.48 -0.58
C CYS A 138 -0.62 -6.31 0.23
N TYR A 139 -0.22 -7.46 0.79
CA TYR A 139 -1.06 -8.29 1.65
C TYR A 139 -1.39 -7.61 2.98
N ALA A 140 -0.37 -7.15 3.71
CA ALA A 140 -0.52 -6.57 5.03
C ALA A 140 -1.44 -5.33 5.04
N ASP A 141 -1.33 -4.47 4.02
CA ASP A 141 -2.19 -3.28 3.87
C ASP A 141 -3.69 -3.61 3.83
N LYS A 142 -4.09 -4.77 3.30
CA LYS A 142 -5.53 -5.12 3.18
C LYS A 142 -6.23 -5.18 4.54
N PHE A 143 -5.51 -5.45 5.59
CA PHE A 143 -6.05 -5.61 6.95
C PHE A 143 -6.28 -4.31 7.70
N PHE A 144 -5.84 -3.18 7.18
CA PHE A 144 -5.98 -1.87 7.85
C PHE A 144 -6.73 -0.88 6.97
N SER A 145 -7.38 0.09 7.60
CA SER A 145 -8.12 1.15 6.94
C SER A 145 -7.54 2.50 7.33
N LYS A 146 -7.48 3.44 6.41
CA LYS A 146 -7.07 4.82 6.70
C LYS A 146 -8.12 5.61 7.50
N SER A 147 -9.38 5.16 7.48
CA SER A 147 -10.47 5.77 8.25
C SER A 147 -10.71 5.11 9.61
N ASP A 148 -10.24 3.85 9.75
CA ASP A 148 -10.39 3.03 10.96
C ASP A 148 -9.10 2.21 11.09
N TYR A 149 -8.02 2.92 11.43
CA TYR A 149 -6.65 2.38 11.41
C TYR A 149 -6.26 1.68 12.72
N LEU A 150 -7.09 1.74 13.74
CA LEU A 150 -6.77 1.19 15.06
C LEU A 150 -6.91 -0.32 15.10
N ASP A 151 -7.93 -0.86 14.43
CA ASP A 151 -8.23 -2.28 14.48
C ASP A 151 -7.85 -3.01 13.19
N ARG A 152 -7.27 -4.20 13.36
CA ARG A 152 -7.06 -5.13 12.26
C ARG A 152 -8.41 -5.67 11.79
N LYS A 153 -8.73 -5.49 10.52
CA LYS A 153 -9.95 -6.05 9.93
C LYS A 153 -9.92 -7.58 10.02
N PRO A 154 -11.01 -8.22 10.39
CA PRO A 154 -11.14 -9.67 10.31
C PRO A 154 -11.11 -10.12 8.84
N LEU A 155 -10.61 -11.33 8.60
CA LEU A 155 -10.38 -11.89 7.26
C LEU A 155 -11.62 -11.82 6.37
N ASP A 156 -12.79 -12.15 6.90
CA ASP A 156 -14.06 -12.12 6.16
C ASP A 156 -14.41 -10.71 5.65
N ARG A 157 -14.09 -9.67 6.42
CA ARG A 157 -14.26 -8.26 6.00
C ARG A 157 -13.30 -7.90 4.87
N VAL A 158 -12.06 -8.39 4.93
CA VAL A 158 -11.06 -8.21 3.86
C VAL A 158 -11.55 -8.87 2.58
N ILE A 159 -11.96 -10.14 2.65
CA ILE A 159 -12.48 -10.91 1.51
C ILE A 159 -13.67 -10.18 0.86
N ARG A 160 -14.67 -9.76 1.66
CA ARG A 160 -15.81 -8.99 1.14
C ARG A 160 -15.42 -7.70 0.44
N SER A 161 -14.41 -7.02 0.97
CA SER A 161 -13.92 -5.77 0.37
C SER A 161 -13.26 -6.02 -0.99
N ILE A 162 -12.47 -7.09 -1.12
CA ILE A 162 -11.73 -7.43 -2.34
C ILE A 162 -12.67 -8.00 -3.41
N ALA A 163 -13.63 -8.81 -3.02
CA ALA A 163 -14.60 -9.42 -3.94
C ALA A 163 -15.36 -8.39 -4.81
N ARG A 164 -15.46 -7.14 -4.36
CA ARG A 164 -16.08 -6.04 -5.13
C ARG A 164 -15.33 -5.71 -6.41
N PHE A 165 -14.06 -6.10 -6.50
CA PHE A 165 -13.19 -5.85 -7.66
C PHE A 165 -13.11 -7.04 -8.62
N GLY A 166 -13.94 -8.07 -8.40
CA GLY A 166 -14.07 -9.24 -9.25
C GLY A 166 -13.26 -10.45 -8.79
N GLN A 167 -13.51 -11.58 -9.46
CA GLN A 167 -12.95 -12.88 -9.09
C GLN A 167 -11.42 -12.90 -9.20
N ASP A 168 -10.86 -12.33 -10.27
CA ASP A 168 -9.40 -12.30 -10.48
C ASP A 168 -8.68 -11.62 -9.29
N SER A 169 -9.24 -10.52 -8.75
CA SER A 169 -8.70 -9.84 -7.56
C SER A 169 -8.79 -10.71 -6.31
N LEU A 170 -9.89 -11.45 -6.18
CA LEU A 170 -10.10 -12.35 -5.04
C LEU A 170 -9.14 -13.54 -5.09
N ASP A 171 -8.92 -14.13 -6.27
CA ASP A 171 -7.99 -15.25 -6.46
C ASP A 171 -6.55 -14.83 -6.15
N ARG A 172 -6.14 -13.61 -6.56
CA ARG A 172 -4.86 -13.03 -6.18
C ARG A 172 -4.73 -12.85 -4.66
N PHE A 173 -5.80 -12.39 -4.01
CA PHE A 173 -5.81 -12.29 -2.55
C PHE A 173 -5.63 -13.65 -1.88
N TYR A 174 -6.32 -14.68 -2.32
CA TYR A 174 -6.16 -16.02 -1.75
C TYR A 174 -4.74 -16.57 -1.94
N SER A 175 -4.09 -16.26 -3.07
CA SER A 175 -2.69 -16.61 -3.28
C SER A 175 -1.76 -15.90 -2.28
N LEU A 176 -1.97 -14.58 -2.06
CA LEU A 176 -1.24 -13.82 -1.04
C LEU A 176 -1.53 -14.34 0.38
N HIS A 177 -2.78 -14.69 0.65
CA HIS A 177 -3.18 -15.23 1.96
C HIS A 177 -2.52 -16.58 2.25
N ALA A 178 -2.47 -17.48 1.26
CA ALA A 178 -1.77 -18.75 1.39
C ALA A 178 -0.26 -18.57 1.66
N GLU A 179 0.37 -17.52 1.08
CA GLU A 179 1.79 -17.22 1.28
C GLU A 179 2.05 -16.60 2.66
N PHE A 180 1.21 -15.66 3.12
CA PHE A 180 1.52 -14.76 4.22
C PHE A 180 0.65 -14.89 5.47
N SER A 181 -0.41 -15.74 5.47
CA SER A 181 -1.25 -15.86 6.67
C SER A 181 -0.44 -16.38 7.85
N ILE A 182 -0.62 -15.72 8.99
CA ILE A 182 -0.17 -16.16 10.31
C ILE A 182 -1.40 -16.18 11.20
N ASP A 183 -1.58 -17.31 11.91
CA ASP A 183 -2.68 -17.53 12.85
C ASP A 183 -2.54 -16.67 14.11
#